data_3bfd03a299963a44d97513ac16a84a58
#
_entry.id   3bfd03a299963a44d97513ac16a84a58
#
_cell.length_a   1.000
_cell.length_b   1.000
_cell.length_c   1.000
_cell.angle_alpha   90.00
_cell.angle_beta   90.00
_cell.angle_gamma   90.00
#
_symmetry.space_group_name_H-M   'P 1'
#
loop_
_entity.id
_entity.type
_entity.pdbx_description
1 polymer ?
#
loop_
_entity_poly.entity_id
_entity_poly.type
_entity_poly.pdbx_seq_one_letter_code
_entity_poly.pdbx_strand_id
1 'polypeptide(L)'
;MELQARYDLCHALIQEAGALAQGYFNNLSSLTIKSKGLQDMVSEADLNTEVLIKSRIAAAFPQDAFLGEETGVTAFTQGQGIWVVDPIDGTQPFVSGMSNWCVSIAFVRDSVVQF
;
A
#
# COMPACT_ATOMS: atom_id res chain seq x y z
N MET A 1 8.34 13.51 -17.51
CA MET A 1 7.59 12.82 -16.46
C MET A 1 6.79 13.81 -15.66
N GLU A 2 5.51 13.56 -15.55
CA GLU A 2 4.63 14.48 -14.87
C GLU A 2 4.60 14.19 -13.37
N LEU A 3 5.38 14.90 -12.60
CA LEU A 3 5.51 14.67 -11.18
C LEU A 3 4.27 15.12 -10.40
N GLN A 4 3.69 16.26 -10.77
CA GLN A 4 2.52 16.78 -10.08
C GLN A 4 1.31 15.82 -10.17
N ALA A 5 1.09 15.24 -11.35
CA ALA A 5 -0.01 14.30 -11.53
C ALA A 5 0.18 13.04 -10.66
N ARG A 6 1.43 12.61 -10.53
CA ARG A 6 1.75 11.48 -9.66
C ARG A 6 1.55 11.81 -8.18
N TYR A 7 1.93 13.00 -7.79
CA TYR A 7 1.71 13.47 -6.41
C TYR A 7 0.22 13.53 -6.09
N ASP A 8 -0.58 14.05 -7.02
CA ASP A 8 -2.02 14.16 -6.83
C ASP A 8 -2.66 12.78 -6.71
N LEU A 9 -2.23 11.83 -7.53
CA LEU A 9 -2.69 10.45 -7.43
C LEU A 9 -2.32 9.84 -6.09
N CYS A 10 -1.08 10.07 -5.63
CA CYS A 10 -0.62 9.55 -4.34
C CYS A 10 -1.49 10.08 -3.20
N HIS A 11 -1.84 11.36 -3.25
CA HIS A 11 -2.68 11.97 -2.21
C HIS A 11 -4.06 11.30 -2.16
N ALA A 12 -4.65 11.04 -3.32
CA ALA A 12 -5.93 10.34 -3.38
C ALA A 12 -5.81 8.88 -2.92
N LEU A 13 -4.73 8.22 -3.31
CA LEU A 13 -4.49 6.81 -2.95
C LEU A 13 -4.29 6.61 -1.45
N ILE A 14 -3.61 7.53 -0.80
CA ILE A 14 -3.40 7.45 0.65
C ILE A 14 -4.74 7.45 1.37
N GLN A 15 -5.68 8.26 0.92
CA GLN A 15 -7.00 8.32 1.54
C GLN A 15 -7.81 7.07 1.25
N GLU A 16 -7.80 6.62 0.00
CA GLU A 16 -8.54 5.43 -0.41
C GLU A 16 -8.00 4.16 0.23
N ALA A 17 -6.68 3.97 0.20
CA ALA A 17 -6.04 2.82 0.81
C ALA A 17 -6.16 2.85 2.33
N GLY A 18 -6.04 4.02 2.92
CA GLY A 18 -6.22 4.21 4.36
C GLY A 18 -7.61 3.82 4.81
N ALA A 19 -8.63 4.18 4.04
CA ALA A 19 -10.02 3.81 4.34
C ALA A 19 -10.22 2.29 4.26
N LEU A 20 -9.63 1.64 3.27
CA LEU A 20 -9.71 0.19 3.14
C LEU A 20 -9.03 -0.51 4.33
N ALA A 21 -7.81 -0.10 4.65
CA ALA A 21 -7.07 -0.67 5.78
C ALA A 21 -7.79 -0.42 7.10
N GLN A 22 -8.37 0.76 7.28
CA GLN A 22 -9.14 1.11 8.47
C GLN A 22 -10.37 0.20 8.61
N GLY A 23 -11.00 -0.16 7.50
CA GLY A 23 -12.13 -1.09 7.50
C GLY A 23 -11.72 -2.45 8.07
N TYR A 24 -10.58 -2.97 7.66
CA TYR A 24 -10.04 -4.22 8.21
C TYR A 24 -9.72 -4.06 9.70
N PHE A 25 -9.08 -2.95 10.07
CA PHE A 25 -8.72 -2.69 11.45
C PHE A 25 -9.95 -2.65 12.36
N ASN A 26 -11.02 -2.02 11.89
CA ASN A 26 -12.25 -1.91 12.66
C ASN A 26 -12.96 -3.26 12.86
N ASN A 27 -12.65 -4.24 12.02
CA ASN A 27 -13.27 -5.56 12.08
C ASN A 27 -12.41 -6.65 12.69
N LEU A 28 -11.27 -6.28 13.29
CA LEU A 28 -10.35 -7.25 13.87
C LEU A 28 -11.02 -8.16 14.89
N SER A 29 -11.78 -7.58 15.81
CA SER A 29 -12.40 -8.38 16.88
C SER A 29 -13.45 -9.34 16.34
N SER A 30 -14.17 -8.97 15.31
CA SER A 30 -15.16 -9.85 14.68
C SER A 30 -14.50 -11.02 13.99
N LEU A 31 -13.35 -10.77 13.40
CA LEU A 31 -12.67 -11.79 12.60
C LEU A 31 -11.91 -12.78 13.46
N THR A 32 -11.39 -12.35 14.60
CA THR A 32 -10.73 -13.25 15.52
C THR A 32 -11.67 -14.29 16.09
N ILE A 33 -12.93 -13.97 16.15
CA ILE A 33 -13.92 -14.89 16.71
C ILE A 33 -14.24 -15.99 15.70
N LYS A 34 -14.09 -15.71 14.42
CA LYS A 34 -14.55 -16.65 13.42
C LYS A 34 -13.52 -17.58 12.93
N SER A 35 -12.28 -17.50 13.26
CA SER A 35 -11.55 -18.12 12.73
C SER A 35 -10.44 -18.55 12.49
N LYS A 36 -10.07 -18.53 11.52
CA LYS A 36 -8.91 -18.88 11.00
C LYS A 36 -7.87 -18.11 11.46
N GLY A 37 -8.16 -17.24 12.18
CA GLY A 37 -7.17 -16.58 12.75
C GLY A 37 -6.92 -15.21 12.30
N LEU A 38 -6.40 -14.43 13.21
CA LEU A 38 -5.97 -13.07 13.05
C LEU A 38 -4.97 -12.94 11.94
N GLN A 39 -4.15 -13.96 11.74
CA GLN A 39 -3.09 -13.91 10.76
C GLN A 39 -3.60 -13.92 9.31
N ASP A 40 -4.65 -14.67 9.03
CA ASP A 40 -5.25 -14.70 7.70
C ASP A 40 -5.87 -13.34 7.37
N MET A 41 -6.47 -12.71 8.36
CA MET A 41 -7.05 -11.41 8.17
C MET A 41 -6.01 -10.35 7.88
N VAL A 42 -4.88 -10.40 8.59
CA VAL A 42 -3.80 -9.44 8.37
C VAL A 42 -3.21 -9.62 6.97
N SER A 43 -3.01 -10.86 6.54
CA SER A 43 -2.53 -11.15 5.20
C SER A 43 -3.49 -10.60 4.15
N GLU A 44 -4.78 -10.74 4.38
CA GLU A 44 -5.79 -10.23 3.47
C GLU A 44 -5.80 -8.70 3.42
N ALA A 45 -5.68 -8.06 4.57
CA ALA A 45 -5.64 -6.60 4.65
C ALA A 45 -4.41 -6.05 3.93
N ASP A 46 -3.25 -6.63 4.18
CA ASP A 46 -2.00 -6.22 3.54
C ASP A 46 -2.09 -6.37 2.03
N LEU A 47 -2.48 -7.55 1.58
CA LEU A 47 -2.54 -7.86 0.16
C LEU A 47 -3.57 -7.00 -0.57
N ASN A 48 -4.77 -6.91 -0.05
CA ASN A 48 -5.85 -6.18 -0.73
C ASN A 48 -5.58 -4.68 -0.78
N THR A 49 -4.97 -4.13 0.27
CA THR A 49 -4.60 -2.72 0.27
C THR A 49 -3.50 -2.46 -0.77
N GLU A 50 -2.51 -3.34 -0.85
CA GLU A 50 -1.44 -3.19 -1.84
C GLU A 50 -1.96 -3.36 -3.27
N VAL A 51 -2.84 -4.32 -3.52
CA VAL A 51 -3.44 -4.55 -4.83
C VAL A 51 -4.26 -3.34 -5.28
N LEU A 52 -5.00 -2.72 -4.37
CA LEU A 52 -5.73 -1.50 -4.68
C LEU A 52 -4.79 -0.41 -5.18
N ILE A 53 -3.71 -0.16 -4.43
CA ILE A 53 -2.73 0.87 -4.77
C ILE A 53 -2.09 0.55 -6.12
N LYS A 54 -1.62 -0.69 -6.28
CA LYS A 54 -0.93 -1.13 -7.50
C LYS A 54 -1.82 -0.99 -8.74
N SER A 55 -3.07 -1.39 -8.64
CA SER A 55 -3.99 -1.33 -9.78
C SER A 55 -4.30 0.09 -10.20
N ARG A 56 -4.43 1.01 -9.24
CA ARG A 56 -4.67 2.41 -9.55
C ARG A 56 -3.47 3.07 -10.22
N ILE A 57 -2.28 2.74 -9.73
CA ILE A 57 -1.04 3.25 -10.33
C ILE A 57 -0.87 2.71 -11.76
N ALA A 58 -1.11 1.42 -11.97
CA ALA A 58 -0.97 0.81 -13.29
C ALA A 58 -1.95 1.41 -14.29
N ALA A 59 -3.15 1.75 -13.85
CA ALA A 59 -4.14 2.38 -14.71
C ALA A 59 -3.76 3.80 -15.11
N ALA A 60 -3.17 4.56 -14.19
CA ALA A 60 -2.84 5.96 -14.43
C ALA A 60 -1.45 6.15 -15.05
N PHE A 61 -0.48 5.36 -14.60
CA PHE A 61 0.91 5.49 -15.04
C PHE A 61 1.50 4.11 -15.37
N PRO A 62 1.07 3.52 -16.49
CA PRO A 62 1.48 2.13 -16.82
C PRO A 62 2.98 1.97 -17.08
N GLN A 63 3.71 3.07 -17.31
CA GLN A 63 5.14 3.00 -17.53
C GLN A 63 5.94 2.98 -16.24
N ASP A 64 5.32 3.26 -15.11
CA ASP A 64 6.02 3.30 -13.84
C ASP A 64 6.19 1.90 -13.28
N ALA A 65 7.29 1.67 -12.58
CA ALA A 65 7.54 0.44 -11.88
C ALA A 65 6.92 0.48 -10.48
N PHE A 66 6.80 -0.68 -9.86
CA PHE A 66 6.18 -0.83 -8.56
C PHE A 66 7.00 -1.78 -7.70
N LEU A 67 7.22 -1.41 -6.46
CA LEU A 67 7.84 -2.27 -5.45
C LEU A 67 6.92 -2.33 -4.25
N GLY A 68 6.34 -3.49 -4.01
CA GLY A 68 5.44 -3.70 -2.89
C GLY A 68 5.90 -4.88 -2.05
N GLU A 69 5.57 -4.83 -0.77
CA GLU A 69 5.96 -5.87 0.16
C GLU A 69 5.31 -7.22 -0.17
N GLU A 70 4.06 -7.18 -0.60
CA GLU A 70 3.30 -8.40 -0.85
C GLU A 70 3.37 -8.89 -2.29
N THR A 71 3.34 -7.99 -3.24
CA THR A 71 3.30 -8.35 -4.66
C THR A 71 4.67 -8.30 -5.34
N GLY A 72 5.69 -7.87 -4.61
CA GLY A 72 7.05 -7.86 -5.13
C GLY A 72 7.37 -6.66 -6.01
N VAL A 73 8.40 -6.82 -6.83
CA VAL A 73 8.90 -5.74 -7.65
C VAL A 73 8.69 -6.05 -9.13
N THR A 74 8.26 -5.04 -9.90
CA THR A 74 8.25 -5.14 -11.35
C THR A 74 9.62 -4.72 -11.86
N ALA A 75 10.09 -5.38 -12.92
CA ALA A 75 11.38 -5.02 -13.52
C ALA A 75 11.34 -3.58 -14.02
N PHE A 76 12.44 -2.86 -13.86
CA PHE A 76 12.52 -1.47 -14.28
C PHE A 76 13.87 -1.15 -14.89
N THR A 77 13.90 -0.06 -15.66
CA THR A 77 15.11 0.43 -16.30
C THR A 77 15.50 1.79 -15.70
N GLN A 78 16.74 2.18 -15.92
CA GLN A 78 17.24 3.47 -15.46
C GLN A 78 16.37 4.62 -15.99
N GLY A 79 16.09 5.59 -15.13
CA GLY A 79 15.25 6.75 -15.50
C GLY A 79 13.77 6.55 -15.27
N GLN A 80 13.34 5.30 -15.07
CA GLN A 80 11.95 4.99 -14.81
C GLN A 80 11.60 5.33 -13.36
N GLY A 81 10.41 5.84 -13.14
CA GLY A 81 9.92 6.06 -11.78
C GLY A 81 9.46 4.76 -11.14
N ILE A 82 9.63 4.68 -9.83
CA ILE A 82 9.26 3.50 -9.06
C ILE A 82 8.41 3.93 -7.88
N TRP A 83 7.25 3.30 -7.74
CA TRP A 83 6.41 3.49 -6.56
C TRP A 83 6.79 2.44 -5.52
N VAL A 84 7.12 2.89 -4.32
CA VAL A 84 7.49 2.01 -3.22
C VAL A 84 6.38 2.05 -2.19
N VAL A 85 5.76 0.91 -1.91
CA VAL A 85 4.55 0.84 -1.12
C VAL A 85 4.68 -0.18 0.00
N ASP A 86 4.36 0.27 1.22
CA ASP A 86 4.12 -0.61 2.36
C ASP A 86 2.64 -0.42 2.74
N PRO A 87 1.78 -1.41 2.47
CA PRO A 87 0.34 -1.22 2.65
C PRO A 87 -0.05 -1.05 4.11
N ILE A 88 0.64 -1.70 5.03
CA ILE A 88 0.41 -1.53 6.47
C ILE A 88 1.77 -1.56 7.15
N ASP A 89 2.30 -0.39 7.42
CA ASP A 89 3.52 -0.24 8.21
C ASP A 89 3.11 -0.27 9.67
N GLY A 90 3.66 -1.20 10.42
CA GLY A 90 3.25 -1.43 11.79
C GLY A 90 2.26 -2.59 11.91
N THR A 91 2.58 -3.73 11.28
CA THR A 91 1.71 -4.91 11.29
C THR A 91 1.41 -5.41 12.70
N GLN A 92 2.39 -5.41 13.59
CA GLN A 92 2.18 -5.84 14.98
C GLN A 92 1.18 -4.94 15.73
N PRO A 93 1.33 -3.61 15.71
CA PRO A 93 0.30 -2.75 16.28
C PRO A 93 -1.07 -2.95 15.64
N PHE A 94 -1.12 -3.11 14.31
CA PHE A 94 -2.37 -3.33 13.60
C PHE A 94 -3.08 -4.58 14.13
N VAL A 95 -2.36 -5.69 14.22
CA VAL A 95 -2.88 -6.96 14.71
C VAL A 95 -3.35 -6.85 16.16
N SER A 96 -2.64 -6.07 16.95
CA SER A 96 -2.96 -5.93 18.38
C SER A 96 -4.08 -4.94 18.66
N GLY A 97 -4.65 -4.34 17.62
CA GLY A 97 -5.72 -3.36 17.78
C GLY A 97 -5.22 -1.99 18.22
N MET A 98 -3.92 -1.72 18.05
CA MET A 98 -3.34 -0.44 18.39
C MET A 98 -3.31 0.45 17.15
N SER A 99 -3.51 1.74 17.33
CA SER A 99 -3.67 2.66 16.20
C SER A 99 -2.38 3.20 15.60
N ASN A 100 -1.22 2.77 16.07
CA ASN A 100 0.05 3.27 15.53
C ASN A 100 0.53 2.43 14.34
N TRP A 101 -0.21 2.50 13.27
CA TRP A 101 0.12 1.91 11.98
C TRP A 101 -0.24 2.91 10.88
N CYS A 102 0.29 2.71 9.69
CA CYS A 102 -0.02 3.61 8.57
C CYS A 102 0.14 2.91 7.22
N VAL A 103 -0.36 3.57 6.17
CA VAL A 103 -0.09 3.20 4.79
C VAL A 103 1.04 4.12 4.31
N SER A 104 2.08 3.56 3.72
CA SER A 104 3.23 4.32 3.25
C SER A 104 3.40 4.17 1.75
N ILE A 105 3.47 5.29 1.03
CA ILE A 105 3.67 5.33 -0.41
C ILE A 105 4.75 6.35 -0.72
N ALA A 106 5.76 5.94 -1.49
CA ALA A 106 6.80 6.84 -1.93
C ALA A 106 7.00 6.70 -3.44
N PHE A 107 7.45 7.76 -4.09
CA PHE A 107 7.81 7.74 -5.49
C PHE A 107 9.28 8.11 -5.63
N VAL A 108 10.04 7.25 -6.29
CA VAL A 108 11.50 7.36 -6.41
C VAL A 108 11.89 7.37 -7.87
N ARG A 109 12.85 8.21 -8.22
CA ARG A 109 13.43 8.23 -9.56
C ARG A 109 14.92 8.48 -9.44
N ASP A 110 15.72 7.65 -10.13
CA ASP A 110 17.19 7.73 -10.11
C ASP A 110 17.74 7.71 -8.67
N SER A 111 17.19 6.84 -7.85
CA SER A 111 17.57 6.65 -6.44
C SER A 111 17.30 7.86 -5.54
N VAL A 112 16.48 8.80 -6.01
CA VAL A 112 16.11 9.98 -5.23
C VAL A 112 14.61 9.97 -4.97
N VAL A 113 14.22 10.08 -3.70
CA VAL A 113 12.81 10.15 -3.31
C VAL A 113 12.24 11.47 -3.79
N GLN A 114 11.16 11.42 -4.55
CA GLN A 114 10.48 12.60 -5.08
C GLN A 114 9.38 13.08 -4.13
N PHE A 115 8.70 12.15 -3.51
CA PHE A 115 7.73 12.42 -2.46
C PHE A 115 7.41 11.13 -1.70
#